data_7be6abd7fd91d145222cf6221274b529
#
_entry.id   7be6abd7fd91d145222cf6221274b529
#
_cell.length_a   1.000
_cell.length_b   1.000
_cell.length_c   1.000
_cell.angle_alpha   90.00
_cell.angle_beta   90.00
_cell.angle_gamma   90.00
#
_symmetry.space_group_name_H-M   'P 1'
#
loop_
_entity.id
_entity.type
_entity.pdbx_description
1 polymer ?
#
loop_
_entity_poly.entity_id
_entity_poly.type
_entity_poly.pdbx_seq_one_letter_code
_entity_poly.pdbx_strand_id
1 'polypeptide(L)'
;MKKSLFVLLLFLSGSLMAQNFQLHYDMGKDRHYYTSTVEMFKPDEYGSTYLFVDMDFNRGGNKSASLAYMEIARYVNLPFVKGLSGTVQYNDGLIYNKDLNMDFPLGHVWLFGFSYPINLGFVTLNTDFLYRADYLSERKYNAQLTTVWFKSLFNDKINITGFMDIWSTKQAGKNQIVLLTEPQFWYNIYHHLAVGSEVEISNNFIPGKTNLQVNPTIAAKWTF
;
A
#
# COMPACT_ATOMS: atom_id res chain seq x y z
N MET A 1 -28.11 -16.41 -20.08
CA MET A 1 -26.87 -15.68 -20.41
C MET A 1 -26.11 -15.32 -19.14
N LYS A 2 -25.49 -16.29 -18.43
CA LYS A 2 -24.74 -16.07 -17.17
C LYS A 2 -23.50 -16.98 -17.06
N LYS A 3 -22.75 -17.23 -18.15
CA LYS A 3 -21.61 -18.14 -18.13
C LYS A 3 -20.30 -17.60 -18.74
N SER A 4 -20.19 -16.31 -19.05
CA SER A 4 -19.02 -15.77 -19.77
C SER A 4 -18.09 -14.86 -18.93
N LEU A 5 -18.36 -14.66 -17.65
CA LEU A 5 -17.52 -13.76 -16.81
C LEU A 5 -16.42 -14.49 -16.04
N PHE A 6 -16.41 -15.84 -16.05
CA PHE A 6 -15.45 -16.62 -15.26
C PHE A 6 -14.18 -17.04 -16.04
N VAL A 7 -14.11 -16.77 -17.34
CA VAL A 7 -13.01 -17.24 -18.21
C VAL A 7 -11.91 -16.18 -18.42
N LEU A 8 -12.12 -14.92 -18.05
CA LEU A 8 -11.15 -13.85 -18.30
C LEU A 8 -10.01 -13.77 -17.27
N LEU A 9 -10.07 -14.53 -16.18
CA LEU A 9 -9.06 -14.51 -15.11
C LEU A 9 -7.95 -15.56 -15.29
N LEU A 10 -7.94 -16.35 -16.36
CA LEU A 10 -7.04 -17.50 -16.52
C LEU A 10 -5.94 -17.36 -17.58
N PHE A 11 -5.76 -16.18 -18.21
CA PHE A 11 -4.75 -15.99 -19.27
C PHE A 11 -3.69 -14.91 -18.96
N LEU A 12 -3.20 -14.86 -17.72
CA LEU A 12 -2.01 -14.05 -17.36
C LEU A 12 -0.85 -14.92 -16.89
N SER A 13 -0.64 -16.06 -17.54
CA SER A 13 0.53 -16.89 -17.32
C SER A 13 1.64 -16.51 -18.28
N GLY A 14 2.70 -15.87 -17.79
CA GLY A 14 3.92 -15.73 -18.56
C GLY A 14 4.76 -14.48 -18.31
N SER A 15 4.92 -14.09 -17.06
CA SER A 15 6.02 -13.16 -16.68
C SER A 15 6.30 -13.37 -15.20
N LEU A 16 7.56 -13.28 -14.79
CA LEU A 16 7.95 -13.26 -13.38
C LEU A 16 7.28 -12.04 -12.71
N MET A 17 6.04 -12.21 -12.30
CA MET A 17 5.25 -11.21 -11.61
C MET A 17 5.13 -11.69 -10.16
N ALA A 18 5.70 -10.96 -9.23
CA ALA A 18 5.36 -11.17 -7.84
C ALA A 18 3.94 -10.67 -7.64
N GLN A 19 2.99 -11.60 -7.64
CA GLN A 19 1.58 -11.33 -7.35
C GLN A 19 1.20 -12.07 -6.10
N ASN A 20 0.51 -11.39 -5.21
CA ASN A 20 -0.01 -12.04 -4.03
C ASN A 20 -1.42 -11.53 -3.69
N PHE A 21 -2.15 -12.38 -2.99
CA PHE A 21 -3.41 -12.06 -2.34
C PHE A 21 -3.22 -12.21 -0.84
N GLN A 22 -3.64 -11.21 -0.10
CA GLN A 22 -3.58 -11.21 1.37
C GLN A 22 -4.99 -11.06 1.92
N LEU A 23 -5.25 -11.70 3.04
CA LEU A 23 -6.46 -11.51 3.83
C LEU A 23 -6.05 -11.22 5.28
N HIS A 24 -6.35 -10.03 5.72
CA HIS A 24 -6.07 -9.52 7.06
C HIS A 24 -7.34 -9.48 7.90
N TYR A 25 -7.23 -9.78 9.19
CA TYR A 25 -8.21 -9.42 10.18
C TYR A 25 -7.62 -8.35 11.08
N ASP A 26 -8.21 -7.15 11.06
CA ASP A 26 -7.75 -6.00 11.83
C ASP A 26 -8.18 -6.14 13.30
N MET A 27 -7.21 -6.14 14.20
CA MET A 27 -7.39 -6.24 15.65
C MET A 27 -7.24 -4.89 16.36
N GLY A 28 -7.09 -3.81 15.58
CA GLY A 28 -7.01 -2.45 16.10
C GLY A 28 -8.23 -2.08 16.93
N LYS A 29 -8.05 -1.16 17.87
CA LYS A 29 -9.14 -0.67 18.70
C LYS A 29 -10.24 -0.07 17.82
N ASP A 30 -11.47 -0.51 17.99
CA ASP A 30 -12.65 -0.06 17.24
C ASP A 30 -12.65 -0.45 15.73
N ARG A 31 -11.78 -1.39 15.30
CA ARG A 31 -11.71 -1.87 13.91
C ARG A 31 -12.47 -3.19 13.72
N HIS A 32 -11.91 -4.34 13.97
CA HIS A 32 -12.54 -5.67 13.92
C HIS A 32 -13.25 -5.99 12.60
N TYR A 33 -12.55 -5.77 11.48
CA TYR A 33 -13.03 -6.05 10.13
C TYR A 33 -11.95 -6.78 9.33
N TYR A 34 -12.32 -7.24 8.11
CA TYR A 34 -11.38 -7.88 7.19
C TYR A 34 -10.94 -6.91 6.12
N THR A 35 -9.66 -6.98 5.75
CA THR A 35 -9.11 -6.32 4.58
C THR A 35 -8.53 -7.38 3.65
N SER A 36 -8.90 -7.35 2.36
CA SER A 36 -8.22 -8.12 1.33
C SER A 36 -7.32 -7.20 0.54
N THR A 37 -6.07 -7.62 0.33
CA THR A 37 -5.08 -6.93 -0.50
C THR A 37 -4.72 -7.80 -1.71
N VAL A 38 -4.79 -7.21 -2.89
CA VAL A 38 -4.15 -7.75 -4.10
C VAL A 38 -2.96 -6.89 -4.40
N GLU A 39 -1.79 -7.51 -4.49
CA GLU A 39 -0.53 -6.80 -4.71
C GLU A 39 0.20 -7.38 -5.91
N MET A 40 0.81 -6.52 -6.72
CA MET A 40 1.60 -6.87 -7.88
C MET A 40 2.89 -6.04 -7.94
N PHE A 41 4.02 -6.70 -8.08
CA PHE A 41 5.28 -6.08 -8.48
C PHE A 41 5.78 -6.72 -9.78
N LYS A 42 5.97 -5.90 -10.81
CA LYS A 42 6.41 -6.34 -12.13
C LYS A 42 7.63 -5.54 -12.59
N PRO A 43 8.85 -6.12 -12.58
CA PRO A 43 10.02 -5.54 -13.22
C PRO A 43 9.94 -5.71 -14.74
N ASP A 44 10.56 -4.82 -15.47
CA ASP A 44 10.78 -4.89 -16.93
C ASP A 44 12.13 -4.27 -17.31
N GLU A 45 12.46 -4.24 -18.59
CA GLU A 45 13.75 -3.72 -19.10
C GLU A 45 13.96 -2.22 -18.82
N TYR A 46 12.89 -1.46 -18.62
CA TYR A 46 12.94 -0.01 -18.38
C TYR A 46 12.80 0.36 -16.89
N GLY A 47 12.42 -0.59 -16.04
CA GLY A 47 12.20 -0.31 -14.63
C GLY A 47 11.25 -1.29 -13.95
N SER A 48 10.22 -0.78 -13.28
CA SER A 48 9.22 -1.62 -12.63
C SER A 48 7.87 -0.93 -12.47
N THR A 49 6.83 -1.74 -12.33
CA THR A 49 5.48 -1.28 -11.96
C THR A 49 5.07 -1.95 -10.66
N TYR A 50 4.53 -1.19 -9.74
CA TYR A 50 3.91 -1.66 -8.51
C TYR A 50 2.44 -1.26 -8.51
N LEU A 51 1.60 -2.13 -8.02
CA LEU A 51 0.16 -1.89 -7.83
C LEU A 51 -0.30 -2.67 -6.61
N PHE A 52 -1.13 -2.05 -5.78
CA PHE A 52 -1.97 -2.80 -4.86
C PHE A 52 -3.40 -2.24 -4.83
N VAL A 53 -4.32 -3.09 -4.39
CA VAL A 53 -5.72 -2.75 -4.16
C VAL A 53 -6.14 -3.37 -2.83
N ASP A 54 -6.61 -2.53 -1.94
CA ASP A 54 -7.20 -2.93 -0.67
C ASP A 54 -8.71 -2.82 -0.70
N MET A 55 -9.38 -3.78 -0.06
CA MET A 55 -10.81 -3.73 0.16
C MET A 55 -11.11 -4.10 1.61
N ASP A 56 -11.70 -3.16 2.36
CA ASP A 56 -12.22 -3.44 3.69
C ASP A 56 -13.64 -4.01 3.60
N PHE A 57 -13.90 -5.03 4.42
CA PHE A 57 -15.22 -5.66 4.53
C PHE A 57 -15.76 -5.49 5.95
N ASN A 58 -17.01 -5.11 6.05
CA ASN A 58 -17.74 -4.94 7.33
C ASN A 58 -17.21 -3.81 8.23
N ARG A 59 -16.47 -2.86 7.69
CA ARG A 59 -16.01 -1.69 8.42
C ARG A 59 -17.19 -0.81 8.83
N GLY A 60 -17.16 -0.28 10.06
CA GLY A 60 -18.22 0.60 10.55
C GLY A 60 -19.59 -0.07 10.67
N GLY A 61 -19.65 -1.41 10.81
CA GLY A 61 -20.91 -2.16 10.92
C GLY A 61 -21.64 -2.38 9.58
N ASN A 62 -21.01 -2.10 8.46
CA ASN A 62 -21.47 -2.50 7.14
C ASN A 62 -21.43 -4.04 7.00
N LYS A 63 -22.25 -4.58 6.08
CA LYS A 63 -22.26 -6.02 5.77
C LYS A 63 -21.79 -6.30 4.33
N SER A 64 -20.84 -5.49 3.84
CA SER A 64 -20.33 -5.56 2.47
C SER A 64 -18.94 -4.94 2.38
N ALA A 65 -18.39 -4.81 1.17
CA ALA A 65 -17.25 -3.95 0.91
C ALA A 65 -17.58 -2.52 1.36
N SER A 66 -16.74 -1.95 2.17
CA SER A 66 -16.95 -0.66 2.84
C SER A 66 -15.84 0.35 2.58
N LEU A 67 -14.72 -0.09 2.02
CA LEU A 67 -13.65 0.73 1.49
C LEU A 67 -13.03 0.00 0.32
N ALA A 68 -12.64 0.74 -0.70
CA ALA A 68 -11.73 0.29 -1.75
C ALA A 68 -10.67 1.36 -1.93
N TYR A 69 -9.39 0.98 -1.91
CA TYR A 69 -8.26 1.86 -2.09
C TYR A 69 -7.25 1.22 -3.01
N MET A 70 -6.60 2.02 -3.86
CA MET A 70 -5.58 1.53 -4.77
C MET A 70 -4.41 2.49 -4.88
N GLU A 71 -3.24 1.93 -5.10
CA GLU A 71 -2.06 2.67 -5.53
C GLU A 71 -1.44 2.00 -6.75
N ILE A 72 -0.96 2.81 -7.68
CA ILE A 72 -0.14 2.37 -8.79
C ILE A 72 1.09 3.26 -8.91
N ALA A 73 2.26 2.64 -9.04
CA ALA A 73 3.53 3.33 -9.21
C ALA A 73 4.28 2.78 -10.42
N ARG A 74 4.75 3.67 -11.28
CA ARG A 74 5.68 3.36 -12.35
C ARG A 74 7.04 3.96 -12.05
N TYR A 75 8.07 3.11 -12.08
CA TYR A 75 9.47 3.49 -11.96
C TYR A 75 10.16 3.30 -13.30
N VAL A 76 10.95 4.28 -13.72
CA VAL A 76 11.74 4.23 -14.96
C VAL A 76 13.20 4.48 -14.62
N ASN A 77 14.06 3.53 -14.95
CA ASN A 77 15.49 3.61 -14.70
C ASN A 77 16.11 4.78 -15.47
N LEU A 78 16.91 5.60 -14.81
CA LEU A 78 17.61 6.72 -15.41
C LEU A 78 19.06 6.30 -15.71
N PRO A 79 19.48 6.28 -16.99
CA PRO A 79 20.75 5.66 -17.39
C PRO A 79 22.00 6.41 -16.93
N PHE A 80 21.86 7.68 -16.56
CA PHE A 80 22.99 8.54 -16.17
C PHE A 80 23.42 8.39 -14.69
N VAL A 81 22.59 7.78 -13.83
CA VAL A 81 22.95 7.48 -12.44
C VAL A 81 22.50 6.07 -12.10
N LYS A 82 23.47 5.21 -11.77
CA LYS A 82 23.16 3.81 -11.40
C LYS A 82 22.25 3.73 -10.17
N GLY A 83 21.14 3.04 -10.33
CA GLY A 83 20.14 2.83 -9.26
C GLY A 83 19.10 3.95 -9.12
N LEU A 84 19.29 5.10 -9.80
CA LEU A 84 18.30 6.16 -9.79
C LEU A 84 17.17 5.84 -10.77
N SER A 85 15.93 6.01 -10.32
CA SER A 85 14.75 5.93 -11.17
C SER A 85 13.90 7.19 -11.02
N GLY A 86 13.26 7.62 -12.11
CA GLY A 86 12.14 8.55 -12.06
C GLY A 86 10.87 7.78 -11.72
N THR A 87 9.94 8.38 -10.99
CA THR A 87 8.66 7.74 -10.67
C THR A 87 7.47 8.65 -10.85
N VAL A 88 6.36 8.05 -11.30
CA VAL A 88 5.02 8.63 -11.30
C VAL A 88 4.11 7.64 -10.60
N GLN A 89 3.32 8.14 -9.64
CA GLN A 89 2.43 7.31 -8.85
C GLN A 89 1.04 7.95 -8.78
N TYR A 90 0.02 7.13 -8.61
CA TYR A 90 -1.36 7.56 -8.45
C TYR A 90 -2.06 6.73 -7.38
N ASN A 91 -2.71 7.41 -6.47
CA ASN A 91 -3.47 6.80 -5.38
C ASN A 91 -4.90 7.32 -5.42
N ASP A 92 -5.88 6.44 -5.22
CA ASP A 92 -7.29 6.82 -5.16
C ASP A 92 -8.10 5.79 -4.37
N GLY A 93 -9.33 6.14 -3.99
CA GLY A 93 -10.20 5.24 -3.28
C GLY A 93 -11.56 5.81 -2.95
N LEU A 94 -12.42 4.91 -2.47
CA LEU A 94 -13.77 5.21 -2.02
C LEU A 94 -14.01 4.58 -0.65
N ILE A 95 -14.74 5.28 0.19
CA ILE A 95 -15.24 4.75 1.47
C ILE A 95 -16.75 4.92 1.53
N TYR A 96 -17.46 3.84 1.87
CA TYR A 96 -18.90 3.85 2.07
C TYR A 96 -19.25 4.28 3.50
N ASN A 97 -20.10 5.28 3.61
CA ASN A 97 -20.69 5.72 4.88
C ASN A 97 -22.11 5.17 5.00
N LYS A 98 -22.30 4.24 5.95
CA LYS A 98 -23.57 3.57 6.16
C LYS A 98 -24.68 4.52 6.64
N ASP A 99 -24.33 5.48 7.50
CA ASP A 99 -25.32 6.39 8.12
C ASP A 99 -25.92 7.34 7.10
N LEU A 100 -25.12 7.72 6.10
CA LEU A 100 -25.56 8.57 4.99
C LEU A 100 -25.99 7.77 3.77
N ASN A 101 -25.75 6.45 3.74
CA ASN A 101 -25.99 5.56 2.59
C ASN A 101 -25.33 6.09 1.30
N MET A 102 -24.11 6.57 1.40
CA MET A 102 -23.37 7.21 0.30
C MET A 102 -21.89 6.80 0.32
N ASP A 103 -21.29 6.77 -0.87
CA ASP A 103 -19.84 6.64 -1.04
C ASP A 103 -19.19 8.02 -1.02
N PHE A 104 -18.03 8.10 -0.39
CA PHE A 104 -17.19 9.28 -0.36
C PHE A 104 -15.83 8.98 -0.98
N PRO A 105 -15.30 9.86 -1.86
CA PRO A 105 -13.93 9.72 -2.35
C PRO A 105 -12.93 9.91 -1.20
N LEU A 106 -11.89 9.08 -1.18
CA LEU A 106 -10.74 9.27 -0.29
C LEU A 106 -9.81 10.40 -0.78
N GLY A 107 -10.08 10.89 -2.00
CA GLY A 107 -9.28 11.91 -2.66
C GLY A 107 -8.10 11.33 -3.43
N HIS A 108 -7.99 11.71 -4.68
CA HIS A 108 -6.87 11.26 -5.50
C HIS A 108 -5.60 12.05 -5.21
N VAL A 109 -4.48 11.35 -5.36
CA VAL A 109 -3.13 11.90 -5.19
C VAL A 109 -2.27 11.49 -6.37
N TRP A 110 -1.61 12.47 -6.98
CA TRP A 110 -0.51 12.23 -7.91
C TRP A 110 0.82 12.49 -7.23
N LEU A 111 1.78 11.59 -7.45
CA LEU A 111 3.12 11.69 -6.90
C LEU A 111 4.13 11.63 -8.04
N PHE A 112 5.11 12.53 -8.01
CA PHE A 112 6.15 12.66 -9.03
C PHE A 112 7.50 12.83 -8.35
N GLY A 113 8.51 12.10 -8.78
CA GLY A 113 9.82 12.29 -8.17
C GLY A 113 10.84 11.26 -8.60
N PHE A 114 11.73 10.96 -7.66
CA PHE A 114 12.85 10.07 -7.87
C PHE A 114 12.92 9.01 -6.79
N SER A 115 13.33 7.82 -7.17
CA SER A 115 13.57 6.68 -6.30
C SER A 115 15.05 6.32 -6.31
N TYR A 116 15.61 6.07 -5.12
CA TYR A 116 17.00 5.64 -4.97
C TYR A 116 17.14 4.58 -3.88
N PRO A 117 17.85 3.45 -4.16
CA PRO A 117 18.10 2.43 -3.15
C PRO A 117 19.22 2.86 -2.20
N ILE A 118 18.93 2.89 -0.90
CA ILE A 118 19.88 3.15 0.18
C ILE A 118 20.25 1.81 0.82
N ASN A 119 21.47 1.37 0.61
CA ASN A 119 21.96 0.12 1.18
C ASN A 119 22.54 0.35 2.58
N LEU A 120 21.92 -0.24 3.60
CA LEU A 120 22.35 -0.20 5.00
C LEU A 120 23.22 -1.42 5.39
N GLY A 121 23.59 -2.27 4.42
CA GLY A 121 24.37 -3.49 4.66
C GLY A 121 23.47 -4.70 4.98
N PHE A 122 22.61 -4.60 5.96
CA PHE A 122 21.69 -5.67 6.34
C PHE A 122 20.32 -5.63 5.62
N VAL A 123 19.93 -4.47 5.10
CA VAL A 123 18.73 -4.26 4.29
C VAL A 123 18.96 -3.13 3.30
N THR A 124 18.30 -3.20 2.13
CA THR A 124 18.21 -2.08 1.20
C THR A 124 16.85 -1.40 1.37
N LEU A 125 16.87 -0.09 1.53
CA LEU A 125 15.71 0.77 1.58
C LEU A 125 15.52 1.40 0.20
N ASN A 126 14.43 1.10 -0.49
CA ASN A 126 14.05 1.83 -1.71
C ASN A 126 13.33 3.10 -1.27
N THR A 127 13.96 4.25 -1.52
CA THR A 127 13.48 5.52 -0.96
C THR A 127 13.08 6.48 -2.10
N ASP A 128 11.85 6.95 -2.04
CA ASP A 128 11.26 7.88 -3.01
C ASP A 128 11.17 9.28 -2.40
N PHE A 129 11.65 10.27 -3.15
CA PHE A 129 11.51 11.69 -2.85
C PHE A 129 10.49 12.28 -3.83
N LEU A 130 9.32 12.68 -3.31
CA LEU A 130 8.15 12.93 -4.12
C LEU A 130 7.59 14.34 -3.92
N TYR A 131 7.25 14.99 -5.02
CA TYR A 131 6.24 16.02 -5.04
C TYR A 131 4.86 15.35 -4.95
N ARG A 132 4.00 15.81 -4.02
CA ARG A 132 2.68 15.28 -3.77
C ARG A 132 1.61 16.29 -4.18
N ALA A 133 0.88 16.00 -5.24
CA ALA A 133 -0.31 16.73 -5.68
C ALA A 133 -1.54 16.06 -5.09
N ASP A 134 -1.97 16.53 -3.94
CA ASP A 134 -3.06 15.97 -3.15
C ASP A 134 -4.32 16.81 -3.34
N TYR A 135 -5.39 16.21 -3.86
CA TYR A 135 -6.67 16.88 -4.12
C TYR A 135 -7.33 17.43 -2.86
N LEU A 136 -7.16 16.77 -1.72
CA LEU A 136 -7.75 17.19 -0.45
C LEU A 136 -6.91 18.21 0.32
N SER A 137 -5.68 18.46 -0.11
CA SER A 137 -4.82 19.45 0.55
C SER A 137 -5.13 20.87 0.08
N GLU A 138 -5.33 21.80 1.03
CA GLU A 138 -5.45 23.23 0.75
C GLU A 138 -4.13 23.84 0.24
N ARG A 139 -3.01 23.13 0.40
CA ARG A 139 -1.69 23.56 -0.07
C ARG A 139 -1.35 22.89 -1.40
N LYS A 140 -0.92 23.69 -2.38
CA LYS A 140 -0.56 23.21 -3.73
C LYS A 140 0.75 22.40 -3.78
N TYR A 141 1.68 22.70 -2.87
CA TYR A 141 3.03 22.14 -2.89
C TYR A 141 3.23 21.31 -1.62
N ASN A 142 3.05 20.01 -1.74
CA ASN A 142 3.34 19.07 -0.68
C ASN A 142 4.49 18.16 -1.11
N ALA A 143 5.22 17.64 -0.13
CA ALA A 143 6.28 16.67 -0.32
C ALA A 143 5.92 15.38 0.39
N GLN A 144 6.41 14.26 -0.15
CA GLN A 144 6.33 12.94 0.48
C GLN A 144 7.69 12.26 0.40
N LEU A 145 8.06 11.60 1.48
CA LEU A 145 9.13 10.61 1.53
C LEU A 145 8.49 9.24 1.73
N THR A 146 8.71 8.33 0.79
CA THR A 146 8.31 6.93 0.89
C THR A 146 9.56 6.08 1.02
N THR A 147 9.57 5.12 1.93
CA THR A 147 10.66 4.16 2.07
C THR A 147 10.07 2.76 2.16
N VAL A 148 10.50 1.88 1.25
CA VAL A 148 10.04 0.49 1.19
C VAL A 148 11.21 -0.44 1.47
N TRP A 149 10.98 -1.50 2.22
CA TRP A 149 11.98 -2.52 2.53
C TRP A 149 11.44 -3.93 2.35
N PHE A 150 12.37 -4.82 2.05
CA PHE A 150 12.17 -6.26 2.05
C PHE A 150 13.40 -6.97 2.59
N LYS A 151 13.21 -7.91 3.50
CA LYS A 151 14.26 -8.75 4.03
C LYS A 151 13.77 -10.17 4.21
N SER A 152 14.44 -11.10 3.56
CA SER A 152 14.24 -12.53 3.81
C SER A 152 15.28 -13.06 4.80
N LEU A 153 14.84 -13.93 5.69
CA LEU A 153 15.64 -14.55 6.74
C LEU A 153 15.41 -16.06 6.75
N PHE A 154 16.41 -16.82 7.24
CA PHE A 154 16.34 -18.27 7.45
C PHE A 154 15.94 -19.05 6.16
N ASN A 155 16.62 -18.76 5.03
CA ASN A 155 16.33 -19.36 3.73
C ASN A 155 14.85 -19.20 3.33
N ASP A 156 14.40 -17.96 3.30
CA ASP A 156 13.04 -17.55 2.95
C ASP A 156 11.93 -18.04 3.90
N LYS A 157 12.30 -18.56 5.08
CA LYS A 157 11.32 -19.00 6.06
C LYS A 157 10.54 -17.84 6.68
N ILE A 158 11.21 -16.71 6.87
CA ILE A 158 10.63 -15.47 7.42
C ILE A 158 10.91 -14.33 6.46
N ASN A 159 9.87 -13.61 6.07
CA ASN A 159 9.99 -12.37 5.32
C ASN A 159 9.51 -11.20 6.17
N ILE A 160 10.33 -10.15 6.21
CA ILE A 160 10.01 -8.87 6.81
C ILE A 160 9.94 -7.86 5.67
N THR A 161 8.79 -7.24 5.49
CA THR A 161 8.56 -6.23 4.46
C THR A 161 7.79 -5.05 5.05
N GLY A 162 7.61 -4.00 4.29
CA GLY A 162 6.78 -2.89 4.69
C GLY A 162 7.20 -1.60 4.03
N PHE A 163 6.49 -0.56 4.40
CA PHE A 163 6.80 0.79 3.95
C PHE A 163 6.67 1.79 5.09
N MET A 164 7.20 2.99 4.86
CA MET A 164 7.01 4.17 5.68
C MET A 164 6.82 5.37 4.77
N ASP A 165 5.71 6.06 4.97
CA ASP A 165 5.37 7.31 4.32
C ASP A 165 5.38 8.45 5.32
N ILE A 166 6.03 9.55 4.95
CA ILE A 166 5.96 10.81 5.67
C ILE A 166 5.62 11.89 4.65
N TRP A 167 4.50 12.58 4.85
CA TRP A 167 4.14 13.66 3.93
C TRP A 167 3.61 14.89 4.63
N SER A 168 3.73 16.02 3.94
CA SER A 168 3.15 17.28 4.35
C SER A 168 1.78 17.46 3.73
N THR A 169 0.84 18.03 4.48
CA THR A 169 -0.47 18.43 3.99
C THR A 169 -0.98 19.69 4.70
N LYS A 170 -2.03 20.30 4.18
CA LYS A 170 -2.77 21.36 4.86
C LYS A 170 -4.25 21.07 4.78
N GLN A 171 -4.90 20.91 5.93
CA GLN A 171 -6.33 20.64 6.04
C GLN A 171 -6.94 21.49 7.15
N ALA A 172 -8.14 22.02 6.94
CA ALA A 172 -8.84 22.91 7.84
C ALA A 172 -7.94 24.08 8.34
N GLY A 173 -7.18 24.68 7.41
CA GLY A 173 -6.27 25.79 7.69
C GLY A 173 -4.96 25.41 8.40
N LYS A 174 -4.76 24.17 8.84
CA LYS A 174 -3.61 23.73 9.62
C LYS A 174 -2.60 22.95 8.77
N ASN A 175 -1.33 23.34 8.84
CA ASN A 175 -0.23 22.53 8.30
C ASN A 175 -0.01 21.31 9.18
N GLN A 176 0.12 20.14 8.57
CA GLN A 176 0.34 18.88 9.25
C GLN A 176 1.45 18.09 8.56
N ILE A 177 2.13 17.28 9.34
CA ILE A 177 2.96 16.17 8.86
C ILE A 177 2.21 14.89 9.22
N VAL A 178 2.03 14.05 8.23
CA VAL A 178 1.39 12.74 8.39
C VAL A 178 2.46 11.68 8.34
N LEU A 179 2.36 10.69 9.22
CA LEU A 179 3.15 9.47 9.22
C LEU A 179 2.22 8.29 9.02
N LEU A 180 2.60 7.39 8.13
CA LEU A 180 2.02 6.06 7.97
C LEU A 180 3.15 5.06 7.76
N THR A 181 3.16 3.97 8.50
CA THR A 181 4.08 2.85 8.25
C THR A 181 3.39 1.54 8.58
N GLU A 182 3.65 0.53 7.75
CA GLU A 182 3.03 -0.79 7.84
C GLU A 182 4.10 -1.89 7.72
N PRO A 183 4.88 -2.14 8.79
CA PRO A 183 5.74 -3.30 8.84
C PRO A 183 4.91 -4.58 8.83
N GLN A 184 5.33 -5.52 7.99
CA GLN A 184 4.72 -6.84 7.83
C GLN A 184 5.72 -7.92 8.19
N PHE A 185 5.24 -8.99 8.83
CA PHE A 185 6.01 -10.16 9.24
C PHE A 185 5.31 -11.41 8.72
N TRP A 186 5.98 -12.18 7.86
CA TRP A 186 5.43 -13.35 7.21
C TRP A 186 6.23 -14.60 7.51
N TYR A 187 5.57 -15.65 7.94
CA TYR A 187 6.13 -16.99 8.08
C TYR A 187 5.63 -17.86 6.93
N ASN A 188 6.52 -18.30 6.06
CA ASN A 188 6.22 -19.16 4.91
C ASN A 188 5.99 -20.59 5.40
N ILE A 189 4.73 -21.04 5.36
CA ILE A 189 4.32 -22.40 5.74
C ILE A 189 4.63 -23.35 4.60
N TYR A 190 4.28 -22.95 3.38
CA TYR A 190 4.44 -23.72 2.15
C TYR A 190 4.77 -22.78 0.98
N HIS A 191 5.13 -23.32 -0.20
CA HIS A 191 5.63 -22.55 -1.36
C HIS A 191 4.83 -21.28 -1.71
N HIS A 192 3.51 -21.34 -1.55
CA HIS A 192 2.61 -20.24 -1.91
C HIS A 192 1.89 -19.64 -0.69
N LEU A 193 1.95 -20.29 0.47
CA LEU A 193 1.17 -19.90 1.65
C LEU A 193 2.06 -19.40 2.76
N ALA A 194 1.79 -18.18 3.20
CA ALA A 194 2.36 -17.61 4.41
C ALA A 194 1.24 -17.20 5.38
N VAL A 195 1.57 -17.18 6.66
CA VAL A 195 0.78 -16.53 7.70
C VAL A 195 1.61 -15.43 8.35
N GLY A 196 0.95 -14.41 8.83
CA GLY A 196 1.70 -13.27 9.33
C GLY A 196 0.83 -12.22 9.99
N SER A 197 1.41 -11.04 10.04
CA SER A 197 0.82 -9.86 10.64
C SER A 197 1.35 -8.63 9.92
N GLU A 198 0.51 -7.62 9.83
CA GLU A 198 0.86 -6.25 9.51
C GLU A 198 0.51 -5.39 10.71
N VAL A 199 1.30 -4.35 10.96
CA VAL A 199 1.03 -3.39 12.02
C VAL A 199 0.97 -1.99 11.42
N GLU A 200 -0.23 -1.44 11.21
CA GLU A 200 -0.35 -0.02 10.87
C GLU A 200 0.07 0.83 12.07
N ILE A 201 1.06 1.68 11.87
CA ILE A 201 1.47 2.71 12.83
C ILE A 201 1.31 4.06 12.13
N SER A 202 0.42 4.89 12.64
CA SER A 202 0.08 6.15 11.98
C SER A 202 -0.05 7.32 12.95
N ASN A 203 0.21 8.54 12.44
CA ASN A 203 -0.02 9.79 13.15
C ASN A 203 -0.60 10.81 12.16
N ASN A 204 -1.66 11.51 12.56
CA ASN A 204 -2.41 12.45 11.71
C ASN A 204 -2.99 11.83 10.42
N PHE A 205 -2.97 10.52 10.26
CA PHE A 205 -3.46 9.81 9.08
C PHE A 205 -4.98 9.57 9.15
N ILE A 206 -5.46 9.09 10.30
CA ILE A 206 -6.87 8.80 10.50
C ILE A 206 -7.61 10.09 10.84
N PRO A 207 -8.65 10.48 10.10
CA PRO A 207 -9.41 11.70 10.37
C PRO A 207 -9.86 11.80 11.83
N GLY A 208 -9.61 12.93 12.45
CA GLY A 208 -9.94 13.18 13.86
C GLY A 208 -9.01 12.55 14.90
N LYS A 209 -7.98 11.81 14.48
CA LYS A 209 -6.96 11.24 15.38
C LYS A 209 -5.63 11.97 15.17
N THR A 210 -5.16 12.67 16.20
CA THR A 210 -3.90 13.45 16.16
C THR A 210 -2.78 12.80 16.96
N ASN A 211 -3.07 11.70 17.67
CA ASN A 211 -2.11 10.92 18.43
C ASN A 211 -1.67 9.69 17.63
N LEU A 212 -0.57 9.08 18.06
CA LEU A 212 -0.07 7.84 17.47
C LEU A 212 -1.14 6.75 17.58
N GLN A 213 -1.43 6.10 16.46
CA GLN A 213 -2.30 4.93 16.35
C GLN A 213 -1.44 3.71 16.08
N VAL A 214 -1.82 2.56 16.61
CA VAL A 214 -1.19 1.26 16.36
C VAL A 214 -2.28 0.23 16.18
N ASN A 215 -2.38 -0.34 14.99
CA ASN A 215 -3.45 -1.24 14.60
C ASN A 215 -2.83 -2.52 14.02
N PRO A 216 -2.66 -3.58 14.83
CA PRO A 216 -2.13 -4.85 14.36
C PRO A 216 -3.20 -5.68 13.65
N THR A 217 -2.77 -6.51 12.71
CA THR A 217 -3.59 -7.51 12.04
C THR A 217 -3.04 -8.92 12.26
N ILE A 218 -3.88 -9.92 12.02
CA ILE A 218 -3.44 -11.28 11.71
C ILE A 218 -3.82 -11.60 10.28
N ALA A 219 -2.95 -12.26 9.53
CA ALA A 219 -3.14 -12.38 8.10
C ALA A 219 -2.67 -13.72 7.52
N ALA A 220 -3.25 -14.06 6.38
CA ALA A 220 -2.77 -15.10 5.47
C ALA A 220 -2.45 -14.49 4.11
N LYS A 221 -1.39 -14.98 3.47
CA LYS A 221 -0.93 -14.54 2.15
C LYS A 221 -0.74 -15.73 1.22
N TRP A 222 -1.30 -15.61 0.02
CA TRP A 222 -1.09 -16.53 -1.08
C TRP A 222 -0.30 -15.85 -2.19
N THR A 223 0.85 -16.42 -2.57
CA THR A 223 1.69 -15.94 -3.68
C THR A 223 1.47 -16.84 -4.89
N PHE A 224 1.20 -16.25 -6.06
CA PHE A 224 0.91 -16.97 -7.31
C PHE A 224 2.17 -17.38 -8.06
#